data_fe2571e270ae91bbce3d3fcf4ee871dd
#
_entry.id   fe2571e270ae91bbce3d3fcf4ee871dd
#
_cell.length_a   1.000
_cell.length_b   1.000
_cell.length_c   1.000
_cell.angle_alpha   90.00
_cell.angle_beta   90.00
_cell.angle_gamma   90.00
#
_symmetry.space_group_name_H-M   'P 1'
#
loop_
_entity.id
_entity.type
_entity.pdbx_description
1 polymer ?
#
loop_
_entity_poly.entity_id
_entity_poly.type
_entity_poly.pdbx_seq_one_letter_code
_entity_poly.pdbx_strand_id
1 'polypeptide(L)'
;IPGWMEVAKALETAQIPLPLIYGHNDLLPANFLYANNRVWLIDFEYSAYSTAMFDLAGLSSNAGFDRDQSLELLKLYFSSNPDAGLIQALEAMQCASLLREAMWSMVSELFLKAPGVDYAAYTANQLDAYSARLDDYQSRYGKIAKS
;
A
#
# COMPACT_ATOMS: atom_id res chain seq x y z
N ILE A 1 -14.83 -10.97 5.69
CA ILE A 1 -13.62 -11.56 5.09
C ILE A 1 -13.87 -12.08 3.66
N PRO A 2 -14.90 -12.91 3.31
CA PRO A 2 -15.09 -13.34 1.92
C PRO A 2 -15.12 -12.20 0.92
N GLY A 3 -15.86 -11.11 1.19
CA GLY A 3 -15.93 -9.96 0.30
C GLY A 3 -14.59 -9.23 0.08
N TRP A 4 -13.70 -9.23 1.05
CA TRP A 4 -12.36 -8.65 0.89
C TRP A 4 -11.46 -9.47 -0.05
N MET A 5 -11.59 -10.79 -0.02
CA MET A 5 -10.86 -11.66 -0.95
C MET A 5 -11.30 -11.47 -2.40
N GLU A 6 -12.59 -11.24 -2.63
CA GLU A 6 -13.11 -10.93 -3.96
C GLU A 6 -12.59 -9.59 -4.47
N VAL A 7 -12.58 -8.57 -3.60
CA VAL A 7 -12.01 -7.26 -3.95
C VAL A 7 -10.52 -7.39 -4.23
N ALA A 8 -9.76 -8.09 -3.39
CA ALA A 8 -8.33 -8.29 -3.60
C ALA A 8 -8.03 -8.96 -4.96
N LYS A 9 -8.79 -10.00 -5.34
CA LYS A 9 -8.67 -10.64 -6.66
C LYS A 9 -8.99 -9.69 -7.81
N ALA A 10 -9.98 -8.82 -7.65
CA ALA A 10 -10.32 -7.84 -8.67
C ALA A 10 -9.20 -6.77 -8.81
N LEU A 11 -8.63 -6.32 -7.70
CA LEU A 11 -7.49 -5.38 -7.71
C LEU A 11 -6.23 -6.00 -8.32
N GLU A 12 -6.04 -7.31 -8.16
CA GLU A 12 -4.94 -8.05 -8.77
C GLU A 12 -5.00 -7.98 -10.30
N THR A 13 -6.19 -7.98 -10.91
CA THR A 13 -6.33 -7.89 -12.37
C THR A 13 -5.88 -6.55 -12.96
N ALA A 14 -5.75 -5.51 -12.14
CA ALA A 14 -5.23 -4.21 -12.54
C ALA A 14 -3.69 -4.14 -12.49
N GLN A 15 -3.02 -5.17 -11.98
CA GLN A 15 -1.56 -5.17 -11.92
C GLN A 15 -0.96 -5.42 -13.30
N ILE A 16 0.16 -4.75 -13.57
CA ILE A 16 0.93 -4.90 -14.80
C ILE A 16 2.21 -5.69 -14.53
N PRO A 17 2.75 -6.40 -15.54
CA PRO A 17 4.03 -7.08 -15.40
C PRO A 17 5.16 -6.09 -15.12
N LEU A 18 5.80 -6.23 -13.98
CA LEU A 18 7.00 -5.48 -13.60
C LEU A 18 8.12 -6.46 -13.22
N PRO A 19 9.39 -6.07 -13.41
CA PRO A 19 10.52 -6.86 -12.94
C PRO A 19 10.42 -7.09 -11.42
N LEU A 20 10.81 -8.29 -10.98
CA LEU A 20 11.02 -8.54 -9.57
C LEU A 20 12.29 -7.83 -9.10
N ILE A 21 12.18 -7.15 -7.99
CA ILE A 21 13.29 -6.50 -7.29
C ILE A 21 13.38 -7.08 -5.87
N TYR A 22 14.50 -6.87 -5.20
CA TYR A 22 14.59 -7.09 -3.77
C TYR A 22 14.03 -5.86 -3.07
N GLY A 23 12.73 -5.93 -2.73
CA GLY A 23 11.98 -4.84 -2.13
C GLY A 23 12.12 -4.82 -0.61
N HIS A 24 11.81 -3.69 -0.01
CA HIS A 24 11.75 -3.53 1.45
C HIS A 24 10.50 -4.19 2.04
N ASN A 25 9.39 -4.08 1.35
CA ASN A 25 8.06 -4.63 1.66
C ASN A 25 7.40 -4.09 2.94
N ASP A 26 8.01 -3.09 3.58
CA ASP A 26 7.47 -2.42 4.78
C ASP A 26 7.90 -0.95 4.84
N LEU A 27 7.65 -0.18 3.78
CA LEU A 27 8.00 1.23 3.71
C LEU A 27 7.03 2.09 4.54
N LEU A 28 7.17 2.02 5.86
CA LEU A 28 6.50 2.91 6.80
C LEU A 28 7.30 4.21 6.96
N PRO A 29 6.64 5.36 7.18
CA PRO A 29 7.36 6.63 7.45
C PRO A 29 8.35 6.53 8.61
N ALA A 30 8.06 5.71 9.63
CA ALA A 30 8.94 5.48 10.78
C ALA A 30 10.28 4.81 10.40
N ASN A 31 10.33 4.11 9.26
CA ASN A 31 11.54 3.43 8.77
C ASN A 31 12.47 4.35 7.98
N PHE A 32 12.10 5.64 7.80
CA PHE A 32 12.94 6.64 7.17
C PHE A 32 13.56 7.56 8.23
N LEU A 33 14.86 7.51 8.37
CA LEU A 33 15.61 8.38 9.28
C LEU A 33 16.37 9.44 8.49
N TYR A 34 16.21 10.70 8.90
CA TYR A 34 16.95 11.80 8.28
C TYR A 34 18.03 12.31 9.23
N ALA A 35 19.29 12.16 8.84
CA ALA A 35 20.43 12.63 9.59
C ALA A 35 21.59 13.03 8.67
N ASN A 36 22.32 14.07 9.03
CA ASN A 36 23.51 14.53 8.30
C ASN A 36 23.24 14.76 6.78
N ASN A 37 22.10 15.37 6.45
CA ASN A 37 21.64 15.62 5.08
C ASN A 37 21.49 14.35 4.23
N ARG A 38 21.19 13.21 4.86
CA ARG A 38 20.95 11.92 4.20
C ARG A 38 19.70 11.26 4.77
N VAL A 39 18.97 10.57 3.91
CA VAL A 39 17.90 9.66 4.30
C VAL A 39 18.49 8.25 4.47
N TRP A 40 18.18 7.64 5.57
CA TRP A 40 18.51 6.25 5.88
C TRP A 40 17.21 5.46 5.90
N LEU A 41 17.22 4.30 5.29
CA LEU A 41 16.15 3.34 5.36
C LEU A 41 16.60 2.20 6.26
N ILE A 42 15.75 1.84 7.23
CA ILE A 42 16.01 0.82 8.25
C ILE A 42 14.89 -0.21 8.26
N ASP A 43 15.06 -1.27 9.04
CA ASP A 43 14.05 -2.29 9.30
C ASP A 43 13.68 -3.14 8.07
N PHE A 44 14.66 -3.88 7.58
CA PHE A 44 14.55 -4.74 6.40
C PHE A 44 14.04 -6.16 6.71
N GLU A 45 13.34 -6.37 7.84
CA GLU A 45 12.93 -7.72 8.28
C GLU A 45 11.92 -8.40 7.33
N TYR A 46 11.11 -7.60 6.61
CA TYR A 46 10.16 -8.09 5.61
C TYR A 46 10.69 -8.09 4.18
N SER A 47 11.98 -7.78 4.01
CA SER A 47 12.58 -7.67 2.67
C SER A 47 12.54 -8.99 1.91
N ALA A 48 12.01 -8.95 0.71
CA ALA A 48 11.86 -10.11 -0.15
C ALA A 48 11.76 -9.71 -1.63
N TYR A 49 11.75 -10.69 -2.51
CA TYR A 49 11.47 -10.44 -3.93
C TYR A 49 10.00 -10.08 -4.13
N SER A 50 9.77 -8.89 -4.64
CA SER A 50 8.46 -8.33 -4.96
C SER A 50 8.57 -7.41 -6.17
N THR A 51 7.44 -6.87 -6.65
CA THR A 51 7.48 -5.78 -7.63
C THR A 51 7.68 -4.44 -6.91
N ALA A 52 8.32 -3.47 -7.59
CA ALA A 52 8.45 -2.12 -7.05
C ALA A 52 7.09 -1.49 -6.69
N MET A 53 6.01 -1.91 -7.37
CA MET A 53 4.68 -1.41 -7.11
C MET A 53 4.23 -1.66 -5.67
N PHE A 54 4.64 -2.79 -5.07
CA PHE A 54 4.30 -3.11 -3.69
C PHE A 54 4.90 -2.08 -2.70
N ASP A 55 6.18 -1.76 -2.87
CA ASP A 55 6.86 -0.75 -2.04
C ASP A 55 6.32 0.67 -2.28
N LEU A 56 6.11 1.06 -3.54
CA LEU A 56 5.61 2.39 -3.89
C LEU A 56 4.18 2.62 -3.37
N ALA A 57 3.32 1.62 -3.48
CA ALA A 57 1.96 1.68 -2.95
C ALA A 57 1.95 1.69 -1.41
N GLY A 58 2.77 0.84 -0.79
CA GLY A 58 2.93 0.81 0.66
C GLY A 58 3.39 2.16 1.22
N LEU A 59 4.45 2.72 0.64
CA LEU A 59 4.96 4.04 1.03
C LEU A 59 3.89 5.12 0.89
N SER A 60 3.27 5.23 -0.29
CA SER A 60 2.32 6.31 -0.57
C SER A 60 1.04 6.20 0.28
N SER A 61 0.53 5.00 0.56
CA SER A 61 -0.63 4.82 1.43
C SER A 61 -0.29 5.05 2.90
N ASN A 62 0.82 4.52 3.41
CA ASN A 62 1.23 4.67 4.80
C ASN A 62 1.67 6.10 5.15
N ALA A 63 2.24 6.83 4.19
CA ALA A 63 2.60 8.24 4.36
C ALA A 63 1.41 9.20 4.11
N GLY A 64 0.24 8.68 3.73
CA GLY A 64 -0.94 9.48 3.47
C GLY A 64 -0.81 10.40 2.25
N PHE A 65 -0.07 9.98 1.22
CA PHE A 65 0.09 10.77 0.01
C PHE A 65 -1.26 10.96 -0.70
N ASP A 66 -1.48 12.18 -1.15
CA ASP A 66 -2.54 12.46 -2.11
C ASP A 66 -2.21 11.89 -3.50
N ARG A 67 -3.12 12.08 -4.44
CA ARG A 67 -2.94 11.55 -5.79
C ARG A 67 -1.75 12.16 -6.51
N ASP A 68 -1.56 13.46 -6.42
CA ASP A 68 -0.48 14.16 -7.13
C ASP A 68 0.89 13.77 -6.58
N GLN A 69 1.02 13.64 -5.26
CA GLN A 69 2.21 13.12 -4.60
C GLN A 69 2.51 11.66 -5.01
N SER A 70 1.48 10.83 -5.13
CA SER A 70 1.61 9.44 -5.55
C SER A 70 2.06 9.33 -7.01
N LEU A 71 1.55 10.20 -7.90
CA LEU A 71 1.99 10.26 -9.30
C LEU A 71 3.43 10.78 -9.43
N GLU A 72 3.81 11.77 -8.63
CA GLU A 72 5.19 12.24 -8.61
C GLU A 72 6.15 11.16 -8.11
N LEU A 73 5.75 10.36 -7.11
CA LEU A 73 6.53 9.20 -6.66
C LEU A 73 6.77 8.20 -7.80
N LEU A 74 5.72 7.85 -8.57
CA LEU A 74 5.87 6.99 -9.75
C LEU A 74 6.84 7.58 -10.77
N LYS A 75 6.68 8.87 -11.09
CA LYS A 75 7.50 9.58 -12.05
C LYS A 75 8.97 9.60 -11.63
N LEU A 76 9.25 9.86 -10.36
CA LEU A 76 10.60 9.84 -9.81
C LEU A 76 11.22 8.45 -9.88
N TYR A 77 10.48 7.42 -9.50
CA TYR A 77 10.98 6.05 -9.50
C TYR A 77 11.26 5.54 -10.92
N PHE A 78 10.32 5.69 -11.84
CA PHE A 78 10.47 5.19 -13.21
C PHE A 78 11.20 6.16 -14.15
N SER A 79 11.58 7.35 -13.68
CA SER A 79 12.22 8.41 -14.46
C SER A 79 11.46 8.79 -15.74
N SER A 80 10.14 8.64 -15.73
CA SER A 80 9.26 8.90 -16.86
C SER A 80 7.84 9.24 -16.37
N ASN A 81 7.07 9.91 -17.20
CA ASN A 81 5.65 10.13 -16.88
C ASN A 81 4.92 8.78 -16.90
N PRO A 82 4.18 8.42 -15.82
CA PRO A 82 3.45 7.18 -15.76
C PRO A 82 2.30 7.17 -16.76
N ASP A 83 2.10 6.05 -17.43
CA ASP A 83 0.92 5.82 -18.28
C ASP A 83 -0.32 5.43 -17.43
N ALA A 84 -1.47 5.35 -18.09
CA ALA A 84 -2.73 5.05 -17.42
C ALA A 84 -2.72 3.66 -16.73
N GLY A 85 -2.05 2.67 -17.31
CA GLY A 85 -1.95 1.33 -16.75
C GLY A 85 -1.11 1.31 -15.48
N LEU A 86 0.02 2.01 -15.48
CA LEU A 86 0.89 2.13 -14.32
C LEU A 86 0.20 2.88 -13.16
N ILE A 87 -0.56 3.93 -13.51
CA ILE A 87 -1.35 4.69 -12.52
C ILE A 87 -2.43 3.80 -11.90
N GLN A 88 -3.19 3.09 -12.72
CA GLN A 88 -4.23 2.18 -12.23
C GLN A 88 -3.65 1.07 -11.35
N ALA A 89 -2.51 0.49 -11.74
CA ALA A 89 -1.83 -0.53 -10.95
C ALA A 89 -1.39 -0.01 -9.58
N LEU A 90 -0.86 1.22 -9.49
CA LEU A 90 -0.53 1.84 -8.20
C LEU A 90 -1.77 2.04 -7.34
N GLU A 91 -2.83 2.65 -7.89
CA GLU A 91 -4.06 2.95 -7.14
C GLU A 91 -4.75 1.66 -6.65
N ALA A 92 -4.72 0.58 -7.44
CA ALA A 92 -5.18 -0.74 -7.02
C ALA A 92 -4.32 -1.32 -5.89
N MET A 93 -2.99 -1.23 -6.01
CA MET A 93 -2.08 -1.74 -4.99
C MET A 93 -2.15 -0.93 -3.69
N GLN A 94 -2.44 0.39 -3.74
CA GLN A 94 -2.69 1.19 -2.54
C GLN A 94 -3.92 0.68 -1.77
N CYS A 95 -5.02 0.33 -2.46
CA CYS A 95 -6.18 -0.30 -1.81
C CYS A 95 -5.78 -1.64 -1.15
N ALA A 96 -5.03 -2.49 -1.85
CA ALA A 96 -4.58 -3.76 -1.32
C ALA A 96 -3.63 -3.60 -0.12
N SER A 97 -2.73 -2.60 -0.15
CA SER A 97 -1.82 -2.29 0.95
C SER A 97 -2.56 -1.89 2.23
N LEU A 98 -3.53 -0.98 2.13
CA LEU A 98 -4.34 -0.55 3.28
C LEU A 98 -5.15 -1.71 3.88
N LEU A 99 -5.71 -2.58 3.02
CA LEU A 99 -6.41 -3.77 3.48
C LEU A 99 -5.47 -4.75 4.18
N ARG A 100 -4.24 -4.94 3.65
CA ARG A 100 -3.19 -5.75 4.27
C ARG A 100 -2.85 -5.23 5.67
N GLU A 101 -2.65 -3.92 5.81
CA GLU A 101 -2.35 -3.29 7.10
C GLU A 101 -3.46 -3.50 8.13
N ALA A 102 -4.73 -3.34 7.72
CA ALA A 102 -5.86 -3.61 8.58
C ALA A 102 -5.90 -5.08 9.04
N MET A 103 -5.71 -6.02 8.12
CA MET A 103 -5.69 -7.45 8.45
C MET A 103 -4.50 -7.83 9.32
N TRP A 104 -3.32 -7.25 9.09
CA TRP A 104 -2.14 -7.44 9.94
C TRP A 104 -2.44 -6.99 11.38
N SER A 105 -3.05 -5.82 11.54
CA SER A 105 -3.41 -5.29 12.85
C SER A 105 -4.42 -6.17 13.59
N MET A 106 -5.44 -6.68 12.87
CA MET A 106 -6.42 -7.62 13.46
C MET A 106 -5.76 -8.89 13.99
N VAL A 107 -4.80 -9.45 13.23
CA VAL A 107 -4.04 -10.62 13.67
C VAL A 107 -3.13 -10.27 14.84
N SER A 108 -2.48 -9.12 14.80
CA SER A 108 -1.58 -8.64 15.84
C SER A 108 -2.31 -8.40 17.17
N GLU A 109 -3.53 -7.87 17.13
CA GLU A 109 -4.38 -7.73 18.34
C GLU A 109 -4.62 -9.06 19.05
N LEU A 110 -4.81 -10.13 18.28
CA LEU A 110 -5.07 -11.46 18.84
C LEU A 110 -3.82 -12.14 19.40
N PHE A 111 -2.67 -11.96 18.73
CA PHE A 111 -1.49 -12.79 18.99
C PHE A 111 -0.30 -12.02 19.58
N LEU A 112 -0.07 -10.75 19.22
CA LEU A 112 1.11 -9.99 19.69
C LEU A 112 0.86 -9.24 20.99
N LYS A 113 -0.26 -8.55 21.12
CA LYS A 113 -0.67 -7.79 22.31
C LYS A 113 0.45 -6.89 22.87
N ALA A 114 1.19 -6.20 21.98
CA ALA A 114 2.30 -5.35 22.37
C ALA A 114 1.83 -4.21 23.30
N PRO A 115 2.51 -3.96 24.43
CA PRO A 115 2.13 -2.91 25.35
C PRO A 115 2.15 -1.52 24.69
N GLY A 116 1.09 -0.73 24.91
CA GLY A 116 1.01 0.65 24.40
C GLY A 116 0.57 0.77 22.94
N VAL A 117 0.26 -0.33 22.27
CA VAL A 117 -0.26 -0.32 20.89
C VAL A 117 -1.78 -0.53 20.92
N ASP A 118 -2.52 0.45 20.39
CA ASP A 118 -3.97 0.34 20.17
C ASP A 118 -4.25 -0.24 18.78
N TYR A 119 -4.23 -1.57 18.69
CA TYR A 119 -4.48 -2.29 17.44
C TYR A 119 -5.92 -2.06 16.92
N ALA A 120 -6.90 -1.90 17.81
CA ALA A 120 -8.28 -1.68 17.40
C ALA A 120 -8.44 -0.32 16.70
N ALA A 121 -7.87 0.74 17.28
CA ALA A 121 -7.85 2.06 16.65
C ALA A 121 -7.06 2.06 15.33
N TYR A 122 -5.91 1.38 15.30
CA TYR A 122 -5.12 1.25 14.06
C TYR A 122 -5.92 0.52 12.98
N THR A 123 -6.56 -0.60 13.31
CA THR A 123 -7.42 -1.35 12.38
C THR A 123 -8.54 -0.47 11.82
N ALA A 124 -9.25 0.27 12.69
CA ALA A 124 -10.33 1.16 12.27
C ALA A 124 -9.84 2.22 11.29
N ASN A 125 -8.72 2.89 11.61
CA ASN A 125 -8.12 3.90 10.73
C ASN A 125 -7.73 3.34 9.37
N GLN A 126 -7.14 2.14 9.33
CA GLN A 126 -6.75 1.50 8.07
C GLN A 126 -7.96 1.07 7.23
N LEU A 127 -9.04 0.59 7.86
CA LEU A 127 -10.28 0.25 7.16
C LEU A 127 -11.00 1.48 6.61
N ASP A 128 -10.99 2.60 7.33
CA ASP A 128 -11.56 3.86 6.85
C ASP A 128 -10.75 4.38 5.65
N ALA A 129 -9.43 4.37 5.74
CA ALA A 129 -8.56 4.76 4.63
C ALA A 129 -8.73 3.83 3.41
N TYR A 130 -8.83 2.51 3.65
CA TYR A 130 -9.12 1.52 2.60
C TYR A 130 -10.46 1.81 1.92
N SER A 131 -11.52 2.05 2.69
CA SER A 131 -12.85 2.33 2.14
C SER A 131 -12.83 3.57 1.25
N ALA A 132 -12.26 4.66 1.74
CA ALA A 132 -12.14 5.90 0.97
C ALA A 132 -11.32 5.70 -0.32
N ARG A 133 -10.19 4.99 -0.24
CA ARG A 133 -9.34 4.71 -1.41
C ARG A 133 -10.02 3.80 -2.42
N LEU A 134 -10.77 2.80 -1.94
CA LEU A 134 -11.53 1.89 -2.79
C LEU A 134 -12.68 2.61 -3.52
N ASP A 135 -13.39 3.49 -2.85
CA ASP A 135 -14.45 4.31 -3.46
C ASP A 135 -13.87 5.22 -4.55
N ASP A 136 -12.74 5.84 -4.30
CA ASP A 136 -11.98 6.62 -5.27
C ASP A 136 -11.57 5.78 -6.49
N TYR A 137 -10.99 4.60 -6.25
CA TYR A 137 -10.61 3.67 -7.30
C TYR A 137 -11.82 3.26 -8.15
N GLN A 138 -12.91 2.85 -7.52
CA GLN A 138 -14.12 2.44 -8.22
C GLN A 138 -14.80 3.59 -9.00
N SER A 139 -14.69 4.82 -8.53
CA SER A 139 -15.20 6.00 -9.23
C SER A 139 -14.49 6.24 -10.56
N ARG A 140 -13.20 5.89 -10.65
CA ARG A 140 -12.37 6.09 -11.85
C ARG A 140 -12.39 4.90 -12.80
N TYR A 141 -12.40 3.69 -12.28
CA TYR A 141 -12.17 2.47 -13.07
C TYR A 141 -13.40 1.54 -13.14
N GLY A 142 -14.49 1.93 -12.49
CA GLY A 142 -15.70 1.11 -12.44
C GLY A 142 -15.81 0.27 -11.18
N LYS A 143 -17.05 -0.12 -10.88
CA LYS A 143 -17.34 -0.90 -9.67
C LYS A 143 -16.76 -2.31 -9.79
N ILE A 144 -16.13 -2.77 -8.73
CA ILE A 144 -15.74 -4.17 -8.56
C ILE A 144 -17.03 -4.98 -8.35
N ALA A 145 -17.31 -5.88 -9.29
CA ALA A 145 -18.48 -6.75 -9.20
C ALA A 145 -18.33 -7.67 -7.97
N LYS A 146 -19.33 -7.67 -7.10
CA LYS A 146 -19.45 -8.70 -6.07
C LYS A 146 -20.06 -9.93 -6.74
N SER A 147 -19.27 -10.99 -6.84
CA SER A 147 -19.74 -12.31 -7.31
C SER A 147 -20.59 -12.99 -6.25
#